data_32b39a85762579ce66912f05301e5d80
#
_entry.id   32b39a85762579ce66912f05301e5d80
#
_cell.length_a   1.000
_cell.length_b   1.000
_cell.length_c   1.000
_cell.angle_alpha   90.00
_cell.angle_beta   90.00
_cell.angle_gamma   90.00
#
_symmetry.space_group_name_H-M   'P 1'
#
loop_
_entity.id
_entity.type
_entity.pdbx_description
1 polymer ?
#
loop_
_entity_poly.entity_id
_entity_poly.type
_entity_poly.pdbx_seq_one_letter_code
_entity_poly.pdbx_strand_id
1 'polypeptide(L)'
;MHCQHTILVPFFLLSGLAAQSVVVPNANANVRNNAQLNSIIRNAGNPRVYQWGVNASELAGIPIGAVITGVSLRFSTTATNTASWPPADITWNTYEIWAGEATPTATWVADPMQNFLLPPRQVRSGPMTLDANSFSNLNPPGTTPNPWSEFYFDFQQPYLYLGGDLAMLFAHPGSNDTALALFPETVPSSAAVHGVGRSQSVYPVGTNTVATTFYVMRVHYGFGFGCAGSNNQTPVLVQSGNTEGGLGGTINLQIGNAPANSAAAIVFGLGNASIPLPNGCNLLVNPLSTVVVFTNNNGRAALPFVVPPSIQAAFHVQGAVLDAGANGGFTVTNSVAPTAN
;
A
#
# COMPACT_ATOMS: atom_id res chain seq x y z
N MET A 1 43.50 44.46 -8.36
CA MET A 1 42.59 43.58 -9.12
C MET A 1 42.10 42.52 -8.17
N HIS A 2 40.86 42.69 -7.65
CA HIS A 2 40.19 41.69 -6.80
C HIS A 2 39.27 40.86 -7.66
N CYS A 3 39.60 39.60 -7.81
CA CYS A 3 38.75 38.61 -8.53
C CYS A 3 37.71 38.09 -7.54
N GLN A 4 36.46 38.53 -7.65
CA GLN A 4 35.34 37.99 -6.91
C GLN A 4 34.92 36.68 -7.60
N HIS A 5 35.10 35.57 -6.92
CA HIS A 5 34.57 34.28 -7.33
C HIS A 5 33.12 34.19 -6.87
N THR A 6 32.20 34.35 -7.80
CA THR A 6 30.76 34.06 -7.58
C THR A 6 30.57 32.57 -7.60
N ILE A 7 30.33 31.96 -6.43
CA ILE A 7 29.96 30.56 -6.32
C ILE A 7 28.46 30.47 -6.68
N LEU A 8 28.17 29.97 -7.89
CA LEU A 8 26.81 29.59 -8.29
C LEU A 8 26.45 28.29 -7.57
N VAL A 9 25.66 28.40 -6.51
CA VAL A 9 25.03 27.21 -5.89
C VAL A 9 23.86 26.80 -6.81
N PRO A 10 23.87 25.60 -7.40
CA PRO A 10 22.72 25.15 -8.17
C PRO A 10 21.55 24.94 -7.21
N PHE A 11 20.53 25.76 -7.33
CA PHE A 11 19.23 25.53 -6.72
C PHE A 11 18.60 24.32 -7.43
N PHE A 12 18.76 23.13 -6.87
CA PHE A 12 17.92 22.01 -7.23
C PHE A 12 16.49 22.37 -6.80
N LEU A 13 15.64 22.64 -7.76
CA LEU A 13 14.19 22.65 -7.56
C LEU A 13 13.82 21.24 -7.11
N LEU A 14 13.67 21.06 -5.81
CA LEU A 14 13.01 19.90 -5.22
C LEU A 14 11.54 19.97 -5.69
N SER A 15 11.24 19.26 -6.77
CA SER A 15 9.86 18.94 -7.12
C SER A 15 9.26 18.24 -5.90
N GLY A 16 8.23 18.83 -5.31
CA GLY A 16 7.54 18.29 -4.16
C GLY A 16 7.16 16.83 -4.41
N LEU A 17 7.79 15.92 -3.67
CA LEU A 17 7.43 14.50 -3.68
C LEU A 17 6.15 14.38 -2.84
N ALA A 18 5.03 14.19 -3.51
CA ALA A 18 3.75 13.87 -2.89
C ALA A 18 3.86 12.59 -2.04
N ALA A 19 2.90 12.39 -1.14
CA ALA A 19 2.77 11.16 -0.35
C ALA A 19 3.04 9.93 -1.22
N GLN A 20 3.83 8.97 -0.71
CA GLN A 20 4.24 7.77 -1.50
C GLN A 20 3.07 6.78 -1.66
N SER A 21 1.99 7.31 -2.15
CA SER A 21 0.82 6.54 -2.55
C SER A 21 0.09 7.28 -3.66
N VAL A 22 -0.56 6.52 -4.52
CA VAL A 22 -1.42 7.03 -5.59
C VAL A 22 -2.80 6.45 -5.41
N VAL A 23 -3.83 7.30 -5.46
CA VAL A 23 -5.22 6.83 -5.46
C VAL A 23 -5.64 6.54 -6.90
N VAL A 24 -6.20 5.38 -7.12
CA VAL A 24 -6.68 4.93 -8.43
C VAL A 24 -8.17 4.59 -8.35
N PRO A 25 -9.04 5.21 -9.13
CA PRO A 25 -8.75 6.26 -10.11
C PRO A 25 -8.35 7.59 -9.44
N ASN A 26 -7.43 8.33 -10.06
CA ASN A 26 -6.92 9.61 -9.54
C ASN A 26 -8.05 10.63 -9.30
N ALA A 27 -9.04 10.66 -10.20
CA ALA A 27 -10.21 11.53 -10.11
C ALA A 27 -11.06 11.28 -8.83
N ASN A 28 -10.90 10.11 -8.21
CA ASN A 28 -11.65 9.71 -7.02
C ASN A 28 -10.88 9.91 -5.71
N ALA A 29 -9.71 10.54 -5.72
CA ALA A 29 -8.93 10.76 -4.51
C ALA A 29 -9.75 11.45 -3.41
N ASN A 30 -10.45 12.51 -3.75
CA ASN A 30 -11.25 13.33 -2.83
C ASN A 30 -12.76 13.31 -3.17
N VAL A 31 -13.20 12.39 -4.01
CA VAL A 31 -14.61 12.28 -4.43
C VAL A 31 -15.28 11.10 -3.77
N ARG A 32 -16.42 11.36 -3.15
CA ARG A 32 -17.28 10.34 -2.54
C ARG A 32 -18.02 9.55 -3.61
N ASN A 33 -17.94 8.22 -3.55
CA ASN A 33 -18.72 7.31 -4.38
C ASN A 33 -19.61 6.41 -3.54
N ASN A 34 -20.77 6.06 -4.13
CA ASN A 34 -21.75 5.21 -3.48
C ASN A 34 -21.80 3.80 -4.07
N ALA A 35 -21.12 3.54 -5.20
CA ALA A 35 -20.98 2.20 -5.74
C ALA A 35 -20.08 1.35 -4.85
N GLN A 36 -20.37 0.05 -4.78
CA GLN A 36 -19.77 -0.83 -3.78
C GLN A 36 -19.63 -2.26 -4.27
N LEU A 37 -18.56 -2.92 -3.83
CA LEU A 37 -18.29 -4.33 -4.07
C LEU A 37 -17.49 -4.88 -2.88
N ASN A 38 -17.69 -6.12 -2.48
CA ASN A 38 -16.95 -6.72 -1.37
C ASN A 38 -16.14 -7.97 -1.77
N SER A 39 -15.80 -8.13 -3.04
CA SER A 39 -15.11 -9.32 -3.53
C SER A 39 -13.80 -9.63 -2.81
N ILE A 40 -13.04 -8.61 -2.38
CA ILE A 40 -11.72 -8.81 -1.77
C ILE A 40 -11.74 -8.93 -0.24
N ILE A 41 -12.92 -8.77 0.40
CA ILE A 41 -13.09 -8.91 1.86
C ILE A 41 -14.32 -9.76 2.21
N ARG A 42 -14.65 -10.75 1.38
CA ARG A 42 -15.83 -11.61 1.59
C ARG A 42 -15.73 -12.46 2.85
N ASN A 43 -16.89 -12.64 3.47
CA ASN A 43 -17.11 -13.42 4.67
C ASN A 43 -16.95 -14.93 4.46
N ALA A 44 -17.14 -15.70 5.52
CA ALA A 44 -17.02 -17.15 5.57
C ALA A 44 -17.86 -17.86 4.49
N GLY A 45 -17.31 -18.94 3.93
CA GLY A 45 -17.98 -19.73 2.89
C GLY A 45 -18.20 -19.01 1.55
N ASN A 46 -17.60 -17.83 1.37
CA ASN A 46 -17.73 -17.03 0.15
C ASN A 46 -16.38 -16.80 -0.54
N PRO A 47 -15.87 -17.81 -1.26
CA PRO A 47 -14.64 -17.68 -2.00
C PRO A 47 -14.74 -16.61 -3.08
N ARG A 48 -13.63 -15.92 -3.35
CA ARG A 48 -13.56 -14.87 -4.37
C ARG A 48 -12.19 -14.84 -5.04
N VAL A 49 -12.24 -14.52 -6.31
CA VAL A 49 -11.13 -13.98 -7.08
C VAL A 49 -11.56 -12.63 -7.62
N TYR A 50 -10.70 -11.65 -7.50
CA TYR A 50 -10.89 -10.34 -8.10
C TYR A 50 -9.60 -9.90 -8.79
N GLN A 51 -9.69 -9.53 -10.05
CA GLN A 51 -8.60 -8.94 -10.80
C GLN A 51 -8.85 -7.46 -11.05
N TRP A 52 -7.86 -6.66 -10.73
CA TRP A 52 -7.86 -5.20 -10.85
C TRP A 52 -6.80 -4.79 -11.85
N GLY A 53 -7.22 -4.23 -12.98
CA GLY A 53 -6.34 -3.76 -14.05
C GLY A 53 -6.36 -2.25 -14.15
N VAL A 54 -5.19 -1.65 -14.05
CA VAL A 54 -5.00 -0.19 -13.96
C VAL A 54 -4.25 0.30 -15.18
N ASN A 55 -4.76 1.33 -15.82
CA ASN A 55 -4.07 1.98 -16.92
C ASN A 55 -2.84 2.76 -16.41
N ALA A 56 -1.77 2.77 -17.17
CA ALA A 56 -0.53 3.45 -16.82
C ALA A 56 -0.71 4.95 -16.51
N SER A 57 -1.69 5.60 -17.15
CA SER A 57 -2.01 7.01 -16.89
C SER A 57 -2.42 7.29 -15.46
N GLU A 58 -3.07 6.34 -14.78
CA GLU A 58 -3.46 6.44 -13.37
C GLU A 58 -2.28 6.23 -12.41
N LEU A 59 -1.21 5.62 -12.90
CA LEU A 59 0.01 5.29 -12.14
C LEU A 59 1.14 6.30 -12.37
N ALA A 60 0.89 7.39 -13.10
CA ALA A 60 1.91 8.39 -13.45
C ALA A 60 2.61 9.02 -12.22
N GLY A 61 1.98 8.99 -11.05
CA GLY A 61 2.58 9.42 -9.79
C GLY A 61 3.56 8.41 -9.18
N ILE A 62 3.66 7.18 -9.71
CA ILE A 62 4.60 6.16 -9.23
C ILE A 62 5.85 6.19 -10.11
N PRO A 63 7.04 6.52 -9.59
CA PRO A 63 8.26 6.52 -10.37
C PRO A 63 8.60 5.13 -10.91
N ILE A 64 9.11 5.05 -12.13
CA ILE A 64 9.70 3.81 -12.65
C ILE A 64 10.88 3.40 -11.78
N GLY A 65 10.92 2.13 -11.37
CA GLY A 65 11.91 1.61 -10.42
C GLY A 65 11.48 1.70 -8.95
N ALA A 66 10.33 2.33 -8.65
CA ALA A 66 9.74 2.22 -7.33
C ALA A 66 9.22 0.80 -7.05
N VAL A 67 9.13 0.43 -5.79
CA VAL A 67 8.56 -0.84 -5.36
C VAL A 67 7.16 -0.63 -4.79
N ILE A 68 6.16 -1.29 -5.34
CA ILE A 68 4.81 -1.31 -4.80
C ILE A 68 4.82 -2.26 -3.61
N THR A 69 4.34 -1.78 -2.46
CA THR A 69 4.39 -2.48 -1.18
C THR A 69 3.04 -3.00 -0.73
N GLY A 70 1.97 -2.55 -1.37
CA GLY A 70 0.61 -2.98 -1.06
C GLY A 70 -0.45 -1.98 -1.51
N VAL A 71 -1.70 -2.25 -1.13
CA VAL A 71 -2.84 -1.38 -1.41
C VAL A 71 -3.71 -1.23 -0.19
N SER A 72 -4.38 -0.08 -0.04
CA SER A 72 -5.41 0.14 0.97
C SER A 72 -6.74 0.52 0.33
N LEU A 73 -7.80 0.36 1.12
CA LEU A 73 -9.18 0.60 0.72
C LEU A 73 -9.81 1.71 1.54
N ARG A 74 -10.90 2.26 1.04
CA ARG A 74 -11.89 2.97 1.83
C ARG A 74 -13.29 2.41 1.55
N PHE A 75 -14.21 2.57 2.48
CA PHE A 75 -15.56 2.09 2.29
C PHE A 75 -16.44 3.09 1.58
N SER A 76 -17.43 2.58 0.85
CA SER A 76 -18.54 3.36 0.35
C SER A 76 -19.32 3.95 1.53
N THR A 77 -19.71 5.20 1.43
CA THR A 77 -20.45 5.90 2.50
C THR A 77 -21.89 5.43 2.66
N THR A 78 -22.39 4.61 1.75
CA THR A 78 -23.71 3.95 1.88
C THR A 78 -23.58 2.57 2.51
N ALA A 79 -22.38 2.06 2.72
CA ALA A 79 -22.15 0.66 3.08
C ALA A 79 -22.28 0.38 4.58
N THR A 80 -22.27 1.40 5.43
CA THR A 80 -22.24 1.22 6.88
C THR A 80 -22.94 2.37 7.63
N ASN A 81 -23.46 2.06 8.81
CA ASN A 81 -23.97 2.98 9.80
C ASN A 81 -23.15 2.91 11.11
N THR A 82 -22.01 2.24 11.10
CA THR A 82 -21.11 2.10 12.26
C THR A 82 -20.01 3.13 12.24
N ALA A 83 -19.46 3.48 13.41
CA ALA A 83 -18.35 4.43 13.51
C ALA A 83 -17.02 3.81 13.12
N SER A 84 -16.86 2.50 13.30
CA SER A 84 -15.66 1.73 12.94
C SER A 84 -16.00 0.30 12.54
N TRP A 85 -15.08 -0.34 11.83
CA TRP A 85 -15.20 -1.74 11.39
C TRP A 85 -13.80 -2.34 11.14
N PRO A 86 -13.58 -3.67 11.31
CA PRO A 86 -14.50 -4.66 11.89
C PRO A 86 -14.54 -4.56 13.41
N PRO A 87 -15.60 -5.11 14.06
CA PRO A 87 -15.69 -5.10 15.52
C PRO A 87 -14.72 -6.09 16.20
N ALA A 88 -14.21 -7.06 15.47
CA ALA A 88 -13.20 -8.03 15.88
C ALA A 88 -12.30 -8.36 14.69
N ASP A 89 -11.15 -8.96 14.94
CA ASP A 89 -10.22 -9.35 13.90
C ASP A 89 -10.87 -10.31 12.88
N ILE A 90 -10.70 -10.00 11.60
CA ILE A 90 -11.11 -10.88 10.51
C ILE A 90 -9.89 -11.57 9.94
N THR A 91 -9.92 -12.90 9.88
CA THR A 91 -8.79 -13.71 9.41
C THR A 91 -9.15 -14.54 8.19
N TRP A 92 -8.22 -14.63 7.26
CA TRP A 92 -8.21 -15.59 6.17
C TRP A 92 -7.09 -16.59 6.44
N ASN A 93 -7.38 -17.88 6.38
CA ASN A 93 -6.34 -18.93 6.48
C ASN A 93 -5.41 -18.88 5.26
N THR A 94 -5.94 -18.43 4.12
CA THR A 94 -5.17 -18.22 2.89
C THR A 94 -5.70 -16.98 2.20
N TYR A 95 -4.80 -16.07 1.91
CA TYR A 95 -5.05 -14.90 1.08
C TYR A 95 -3.88 -14.73 0.13
N GLU A 96 -4.17 -14.68 -1.16
CA GLU A 96 -3.16 -14.67 -2.20
C GLU A 96 -3.31 -13.41 -3.04
N ILE A 97 -2.17 -12.79 -3.36
CA ILE A 97 -2.12 -11.63 -4.25
C ILE A 97 -1.00 -11.84 -5.26
N TRP A 98 -1.31 -11.64 -6.54
CA TRP A 98 -0.35 -11.56 -7.61
C TRP A 98 -0.32 -10.15 -8.18
N ALA A 99 0.85 -9.69 -8.59
CA ALA A 99 1.05 -8.43 -9.28
C ALA A 99 1.92 -8.64 -10.52
N GLY A 100 1.64 -7.89 -11.58
CA GLY A 100 2.38 -7.99 -12.83
C GLY A 100 2.03 -6.88 -13.78
N GLU A 101 2.85 -6.69 -14.81
CA GLU A 101 2.52 -5.84 -15.94
C GLU A 101 1.28 -6.41 -16.66
N ALA A 102 0.31 -5.55 -16.92
CA ALA A 102 -0.94 -5.94 -17.56
C ALA A 102 -0.82 -5.87 -19.11
N THR A 103 -1.56 -6.75 -19.79
CA THR A 103 -1.95 -6.45 -21.18
C THR A 103 -2.88 -5.24 -21.18
N PRO A 104 -3.02 -4.50 -22.31
CA PRO A 104 -3.93 -3.36 -22.37
C PRO A 104 -5.33 -3.73 -21.85
N THR A 105 -5.85 -2.98 -20.89
CA THR A 105 -7.09 -3.36 -20.16
C THR A 105 -8.32 -3.52 -21.09
N ALA A 106 -8.30 -2.86 -22.24
CA ALA A 106 -9.33 -3.01 -23.28
C ALA A 106 -9.36 -4.42 -23.94
N THR A 107 -8.29 -5.20 -23.82
CA THR A 107 -8.16 -6.54 -24.41
C THR A 107 -8.38 -7.67 -23.41
N TRP A 108 -8.72 -7.35 -22.19
CA TRP A 108 -8.83 -8.33 -21.10
C TRP A 108 -9.90 -9.38 -21.35
N VAL A 109 -9.52 -10.64 -21.11
CA VAL A 109 -10.33 -11.84 -21.28
C VAL A 109 -10.79 -12.43 -19.95
N ALA A 110 -11.61 -13.48 -20.01
CA ALA A 110 -12.17 -14.13 -18.80
C ALA A 110 -11.13 -14.89 -17.99
N ASP A 111 -10.06 -15.39 -18.59
CA ASP A 111 -8.93 -16.01 -17.89
C ASP A 111 -8.02 -14.92 -17.31
N PRO A 112 -7.96 -14.77 -15.97
CA PRO A 112 -7.20 -13.70 -15.36
C PRO A 112 -5.69 -13.83 -15.59
N MET A 113 -5.18 -15.03 -15.83
CA MET A 113 -3.75 -15.22 -16.04
C MET A 113 -3.29 -14.73 -17.42
N GLN A 114 -4.19 -14.70 -18.41
CA GLN A 114 -3.92 -14.16 -19.74
C GLN A 114 -3.95 -12.62 -19.81
N ASN A 115 -4.41 -11.96 -18.74
CA ASN A 115 -4.43 -10.51 -18.64
C ASN A 115 -3.10 -9.94 -18.12
N PHE A 116 -2.14 -10.77 -17.79
CA PHE A 116 -0.76 -10.38 -17.51
C PHE A 116 0.10 -10.51 -18.77
N LEU A 117 0.97 -9.52 -19.02
CA LEU A 117 1.88 -9.53 -20.14
C LEU A 117 2.95 -10.63 -20.01
N LEU A 118 3.41 -10.84 -18.78
CA LEU A 118 4.35 -11.89 -18.37
C LEU A 118 3.75 -12.65 -17.18
N PRO A 119 4.24 -13.85 -16.85
CA PRO A 119 3.79 -14.55 -15.65
C PRO A 119 3.84 -13.63 -14.41
N PRO A 120 2.72 -13.44 -13.69
CA PRO A 120 2.69 -12.53 -12.56
C PRO A 120 3.52 -13.05 -11.40
N ARG A 121 4.03 -12.12 -10.59
CA ARG A 121 4.69 -12.46 -9.34
C ARG A 121 3.65 -12.62 -8.24
N GLN A 122 3.67 -13.74 -7.51
CA GLN A 122 2.94 -13.88 -6.26
C GLN A 122 3.60 -13.00 -5.20
N VAL A 123 2.94 -11.90 -4.86
CA VAL A 123 3.46 -10.90 -3.91
C VAL A 123 3.01 -11.17 -2.48
N ARG A 124 1.95 -11.97 -2.32
CA ARG A 124 1.47 -12.45 -1.02
C ARG A 124 0.88 -13.84 -1.13
N SER A 125 1.10 -14.68 -0.09
CA SER A 125 0.47 -15.98 0.08
C SER A 125 0.42 -16.36 1.56
N GLY A 126 -0.64 -17.05 1.98
CA GLY A 126 -0.80 -17.55 3.35
C GLY A 126 -1.78 -16.73 4.19
N PRO A 127 -1.72 -16.86 5.52
CA PRO A 127 -2.68 -16.21 6.40
C PRO A 127 -2.64 -14.69 6.32
N MET A 128 -3.80 -14.06 6.51
CA MET A 128 -3.93 -12.61 6.59
C MET A 128 -4.96 -12.24 7.67
N THR A 129 -4.67 -11.20 8.42
CA THR A 129 -5.58 -10.64 9.42
C THR A 129 -5.88 -9.18 9.13
N LEU A 130 -7.14 -8.84 9.13
CA LEU A 130 -7.66 -7.48 9.17
C LEU A 130 -8.00 -7.17 10.62
N ASP A 131 -7.20 -6.31 11.23
CA ASP A 131 -7.32 -5.99 12.65
C ASP A 131 -8.65 -5.27 12.97
N ALA A 132 -9.17 -5.49 14.15
CA ALA A 132 -10.36 -4.80 14.63
C ALA A 132 -10.20 -3.28 14.52
N ASN A 133 -11.27 -2.59 14.14
CA ASN A 133 -11.34 -1.14 13.99
C ASN A 133 -10.38 -0.52 12.97
N SER A 134 -9.82 -1.31 12.05
CA SER A 134 -8.93 -0.83 10.97
C SER A 134 -9.56 0.23 10.07
N PHE A 135 -10.88 0.30 10.03
CA PHE A 135 -11.63 1.37 9.37
C PHE A 135 -12.36 2.16 10.45
N SER A 136 -12.00 3.41 10.60
CA SER A 136 -12.53 4.31 11.61
C SER A 136 -13.12 5.58 10.99
N ASN A 137 -13.88 6.36 11.79
CA ASN A 137 -14.52 7.58 11.35
C ASN A 137 -15.38 7.43 10.07
N LEU A 138 -16.09 6.30 9.97
CA LEU A 138 -16.94 5.98 8.84
C LEU A 138 -18.16 6.92 8.75
N ASN A 139 -18.68 7.06 7.53
CA ASN A 139 -19.82 7.93 7.21
C ASN A 139 -19.61 9.40 7.58
N PRO A 140 -18.56 10.06 7.08
CA PRO A 140 -18.38 11.50 7.29
C PRO A 140 -19.54 12.27 6.68
N PRO A 141 -19.84 13.47 7.20
CA PRO A 141 -20.94 14.29 6.72
C PRO A 141 -20.71 14.85 5.30
N GLY A 142 -21.78 15.13 4.60
CA GLY A 142 -21.74 15.82 3.31
C GLY A 142 -21.20 14.97 2.17
N THR A 143 -20.32 15.57 1.36
CA THR A 143 -19.71 14.96 0.17
C THR A 143 -18.33 14.36 0.42
N THR A 144 -17.84 14.42 1.66
CA THR A 144 -16.54 13.88 2.04
C THR A 144 -16.54 12.36 1.92
N PRO A 145 -15.55 11.74 1.26
CA PRO A 145 -15.41 10.30 1.23
C PRO A 145 -15.01 9.76 2.61
N ASN A 146 -15.23 8.47 2.84
CA ASN A 146 -14.72 7.81 4.03
C ASN A 146 -13.19 7.87 4.09
N PRO A 147 -12.60 7.90 5.29
CA PRO A 147 -11.15 7.81 5.45
C PRO A 147 -10.59 6.53 4.84
N TRP A 148 -9.32 6.57 4.46
CA TRP A 148 -8.58 5.37 4.10
C TRP A 148 -8.38 4.49 5.32
N SER A 149 -8.42 3.17 5.13
CA SER A 149 -8.16 2.21 6.20
C SER A 149 -6.76 2.37 6.77
N GLU A 150 -6.59 2.09 8.04
CA GLU A 150 -5.29 1.86 8.66
C GLU A 150 -4.71 0.50 8.26
N PHE A 151 -5.57 -0.45 7.86
CA PHE A 151 -5.19 -1.70 7.25
C PHE A 151 -4.84 -1.51 5.78
N TYR A 152 -3.78 -2.15 5.32
CA TYR A 152 -3.45 -2.31 3.91
C TYR A 152 -3.13 -3.77 3.59
N PHE A 153 -3.39 -4.16 2.34
CA PHE A 153 -3.02 -5.47 1.81
C PHE A 153 -1.52 -5.44 1.49
N ASP A 154 -0.72 -5.72 2.49
CA ASP A 154 0.74 -5.67 2.44
C ASP A 154 1.30 -6.81 1.57
N PHE A 155 2.27 -6.49 0.74
CA PHE A 155 2.98 -7.45 -0.08
C PHE A 155 4.15 -8.04 0.72
N GLN A 156 4.16 -9.36 0.90
CA GLN A 156 5.28 -10.09 1.50
C GLN A 156 6.55 -10.01 0.66
N GLN A 157 6.34 -9.81 -0.65
CA GLN A 157 7.38 -9.59 -1.66
C GLN A 157 7.01 -8.33 -2.44
N PRO A 158 7.64 -7.16 -2.21
CA PRO A 158 7.33 -5.95 -2.95
C PRO A 158 7.46 -6.15 -4.46
N TYR A 159 6.59 -5.50 -5.23
CA TYR A 159 6.58 -5.57 -6.68
C TYR A 159 7.34 -4.41 -7.30
N LEU A 160 8.38 -4.69 -8.10
CA LEU A 160 9.12 -3.66 -8.83
C LEU A 160 8.27 -3.13 -9.99
N TYR A 161 7.90 -1.85 -9.93
CA TYR A 161 7.14 -1.20 -10.99
C TYR A 161 8.09 -0.66 -12.07
N LEU A 162 7.97 -1.21 -13.29
CA LEU A 162 8.79 -0.83 -14.43
C LEU A 162 8.06 0.09 -15.43
N GLY A 163 6.91 0.61 -15.04
CA GLY A 163 6.02 1.37 -15.92
C GLY A 163 4.96 0.48 -16.57
N GLY A 164 4.11 1.07 -17.40
CA GLY A 164 3.04 0.34 -18.10
C GLY A 164 1.77 0.15 -17.26
N ASP A 165 0.81 -0.56 -17.83
CA ASP A 165 -0.41 -0.95 -17.15
C ASP A 165 -0.11 -1.99 -16.07
N LEU A 166 -0.83 -1.94 -14.94
CA LEU A 166 -0.63 -2.83 -13.80
C LEU A 166 -1.84 -3.73 -13.60
N ALA A 167 -1.62 -5.01 -13.41
CA ALA A 167 -2.63 -5.94 -12.94
C ALA A 167 -2.32 -6.44 -11.53
N MET A 168 -3.35 -6.52 -10.69
CA MET A 168 -3.32 -7.22 -9.41
C MET A 168 -4.45 -8.23 -9.36
N LEU A 169 -4.16 -9.43 -8.86
CA LEU A 169 -5.13 -10.50 -8.72
C LEU A 169 -5.19 -10.89 -7.24
N PHE A 170 -6.37 -10.77 -6.64
CA PHE A 170 -6.67 -11.11 -5.24
C PHE A 170 -7.49 -12.38 -5.23
N ALA A 171 -7.12 -13.36 -4.40
CA ALA A 171 -7.84 -14.61 -4.27
C ALA A 171 -7.88 -15.11 -2.83
N HIS A 172 -9.05 -15.58 -2.38
CA HIS A 172 -9.23 -16.15 -1.05
C HIS A 172 -10.44 -17.10 -0.98
N PRO A 173 -10.44 -18.08 -0.06
CA PRO A 173 -11.56 -19.03 0.13
C PRO A 173 -12.71 -18.46 0.98
N GLY A 174 -12.63 -17.22 1.44
CA GLY A 174 -13.48 -16.62 2.47
C GLY A 174 -12.72 -16.43 3.78
N SER A 175 -13.28 -15.64 4.69
CA SER A 175 -12.72 -15.34 6.01
C SER A 175 -13.40 -16.14 7.13
N ASN A 176 -12.99 -15.89 8.37
CA ASN A 176 -13.68 -16.40 9.57
C ASN A 176 -14.93 -15.58 9.95
N ASP A 177 -15.16 -14.42 9.31
CA ASP A 177 -16.30 -13.56 9.60
C ASP A 177 -17.61 -14.19 9.10
N THR A 178 -18.59 -14.35 9.97
CA THR A 178 -19.92 -14.85 9.64
C THR A 178 -20.92 -13.72 9.31
N ALA A 179 -20.57 -12.47 9.63
CA ALA A 179 -21.37 -11.31 9.31
C ALA A 179 -21.22 -10.91 7.83
N LEU A 180 -22.15 -10.11 7.33
CA LEU A 180 -22.00 -9.52 6.01
C LEU A 180 -20.88 -8.48 6.04
N ALA A 181 -19.84 -8.71 5.26
CA ALA A 181 -18.74 -7.76 5.12
C ALA A 181 -19.26 -6.42 4.60
N LEU A 182 -18.68 -5.32 5.10
CA LEU A 182 -18.91 -4.00 4.54
C LEU A 182 -18.35 -3.91 3.11
N PHE A 183 -18.75 -2.88 2.41
CA PHE A 183 -18.49 -2.75 0.98
C PHE A 183 -17.46 -1.66 0.70
N PRO A 184 -16.25 -2.01 0.26
CA PRO A 184 -15.31 -1.05 -0.29
C PRO A 184 -15.92 -0.25 -1.45
N GLU A 185 -15.42 0.96 -1.59
CA GLU A 185 -15.84 1.89 -2.61
C GLU A 185 -15.40 1.45 -4.00
N THR A 186 -16.31 1.57 -4.97
CA THR A 186 -16.02 1.25 -6.38
C THR A 186 -16.58 2.31 -7.31
N VAL A 187 -16.13 2.28 -8.55
CA VAL A 187 -16.66 3.03 -9.69
C VAL A 187 -16.97 2.06 -10.84
N PRO A 188 -17.77 2.46 -11.83
CA PRO A 188 -17.91 1.66 -13.04
C PRO A 188 -16.56 1.42 -13.71
N SER A 189 -16.28 0.20 -14.17
CA SER A 189 -15.06 -0.09 -14.93
C SER A 189 -15.04 0.70 -16.23
N SER A 190 -13.86 1.21 -16.62
CA SER A 190 -13.64 1.95 -17.85
C SER A 190 -12.23 1.72 -18.39
N ALA A 191 -12.08 0.76 -19.31
CA ALA A 191 -10.80 0.44 -19.92
C ALA A 191 -10.14 1.66 -20.61
N ALA A 192 -10.94 2.58 -21.13
CA ALA A 192 -10.44 3.79 -21.79
C ALA A 192 -9.95 4.88 -20.83
N VAL A 193 -10.37 4.83 -19.56
CA VAL A 193 -10.09 5.91 -18.58
C VAL A 193 -9.13 5.41 -17.51
N HIS A 194 -9.55 4.51 -16.65
CA HIS A 194 -8.74 4.13 -15.48
C HIS A 194 -8.42 2.64 -15.40
N GLY A 195 -9.20 1.78 -16.07
CA GLY A 195 -8.98 0.35 -16.05
C GLY A 195 -10.23 -0.47 -15.84
N VAL A 196 -10.06 -1.76 -15.58
CA VAL A 196 -11.16 -2.73 -15.48
C VAL A 196 -11.06 -3.58 -14.22
N GLY A 197 -12.22 -3.97 -13.69
CA GLY A 197 -12.36 -4.98 -12.65
C GLY A 197 -13.00 -6.24 -13.20
N ARG A 198 -12.53 -7.40 -12.77
CA ARG A 198 -13.13 -8.70 -13.07
C ARG A 198 -13.19 -9.56 -11.81
N SER A 199 -14.25 -10.34 -11.64
CA SER A 199 -14.38 -11.21 -10.48
C SER A 199 -15.00 -12.56 -10.82
N GLN A 200 -14.77 -13.52 -9.94
CA GLN A 200 -15.48 -14.81 -9.91
C GLN A 200 -15.69 -15.26 -8.47
N SER A 201 -16.72 -16.12 -8.27
CA SER A 201 -17.11 -16.61 -6.95
C SER A 201 -16.55 -18.01 -6.68
N VAL A 202 -15.28 -18.21 -6.95
CA VAL A 202 -14.56 -19.47 -6.74
C VAL A 202 -13.18 -19.23 -6.13
N TYR A 203 -12.60 -20.28 -5.59
CA TYR A 203 -11.22 -20.41 -5.16
C TYR A 203 -10.83 -21.88 -5.28
N PRO A 204 -9.65 -22.26 -5.75
CA PRO A 204 -8.57 -21.38 -6.26
C PRO A 204 -8.91 -20.65 -7.56
N VAL A 205 -7.97 -19.86 -8.05
CA VAL A 205 -8.14 -19.07 -9.30
C VAL A 205 -8.56 -19.96 -10.46
N GLY A 206 -9.68 -19.61 -11.08
CA GLY A 206 -10.23 -20.28 -12.25
C GLY A 206 -10.15 -19.36 -13.49
N THR A 207 -10.75 -19.80 -14.61
CA THR A 207 -10.62 -19.13 -15.90
C THR A 207 -11.84 -18.31 -16.33
N ASN A 208 -12.89 -18.22 -15.51
CA ASN A 208 -14.18 -17.64 -15.90
C ASN A 208 -14.53 -16.35 -15.14
N THR A 209 -13.61 -15.38 -15.09
CA THR A 209 -13.93 -14.07 -14.52
C THR A 209 -14.94 -13.31 -15.40
N VAL A 210 -15.84 -12.57 -14.75
CA VAL A 210 -16.78 -11.66 -15.42
C VAL A 210 -16.42 -10.21 -15.11
N ALA A 211 -16.70 -9.31 -16.06
CA ALA A 211 -16.53 -7.88 -15.84
C ALA A 211 -17.41 -7.42 -14.67
N THR A 212 -16.85 -6.54 -13.84
CA THR A 212 -17.51 -5.98 -12.66
C THR A 212 -17.09 -4.53 -12.47
N THR A 213 -17.41 -3.95 -11.32
CA THR A 213 -16.96 -2.60 -10.95
C THR A 213 -15.48 -2.57 -10.61
N PHE A 214 -14.90 -1.38 -10.64
CA PHE A 214 -13.50 -1.09 -10.38
C PHE A 214 -13.35 -0.53 -8.97
N TYR A 215 -12.48 -1.11 -8.15
CA TYR A 215 -12.22 -0.60 -6.80
C TYR A 215 -11.49 0.74 -6.83
N VAL A 216 -11.89 1.64 -5.93
CA VAL A 216 -11.09 2.80 -5.59
C VAL A 216 -10.07 2.35 -4.56
N MET A 217 -8.81 2.28 -4.95
CA MET A 217 -7.71 1.84 -4.10
C MET A 217 -6.62 2.89 -4.00
N ARG A 218 -5.90 2.88 -2.89
CA ARG A 218 -4.65 3.61 -2.74
C ARG A 218 -3.51 2.62 -2.91
N VAL A 219 -2.65 2.83 -3.90
CA VAL A 219 -1.45 2.05 -4.16
C VAL A 219 -0.29 2.67 -3.38
N HIS A 220 0.31 1.90 -2.49
CA HIS A 220 1.47 2.31 -1.71
C HIS A 220 2.75 1.88 -2.40
N TYR A 221 3.75 2.75 -2.41
CA TYR A 221 5.06 2.45 -2.98
C TYR A 221 6.19 3.04 -2.15
N GLY A 222 7.39 2.55 -2.37
CA GLY A 222 8.61 3.02 -1.73
C GLY A 222 9.80 2.87 -2.66
N PHE A 223 11.00 3.11 -2.11
CA PHE A 223 12.26 2.99 -2.85
C PHE A 223 13.13 1.91 -2.25
N GLY A 224 13.80 1.17 -3.14
CA GLY A 224 14.64 0.05 -2.77
C GLY A 224 13.88 -1.11 -2.16
N PHE A 225 14.55 -2.23 -2.04
CA PHE A 225 14.01 -3.42 -1.41
C PHE A 225 14.49 -3.49 0.03
N GLY A 226 13.59 -3.91 0.94
CA GLY A 226 13.98 -4.42 2.24
C GLY A 226 14.70 -5.76 2.12
N CYS A 227 15.02 -6.37 3.23
CA CYS A 227 15.56 -7.71 3.30
C CYS A 227 14.55 -8.70 3.84
N ALA A 228 14.56 -9.90 3.28
CA ALA A 228 13.74 -10.97 3.81
C ALA A 228 14.15 -11.35 5.25
N GLY A 229 13.16 -11.48 6.11
CA GLY A 229 13.30 -12.01 7.46
C GLY A 229 13.31 -13.54 7.51
N SER A 230 13.14 -14.08 8.72
CA SER A 230 13.21 -15.53 9.02
C SER A 230 12.21 -16.38 8.24
N ASN A 231 11.04 -15.85 7.91
CA ASN A 231 9.98 -16.52 7.16
C ASN A 231 10.03 -16.22 5.65
N ASN A 232 11.15 -15.74 5.14
CA ASN A 232 11.30 -15.27 3.77
C ASN A 232 10.32 -14.15 3.40
N GLN A 233 9.76 -13.46 4.38
CA GLN A 233 8.92 -12.28 4.21
C GLN A 233 9.78 -11.03 4.36
N THR A 234 9.58 -10.08 3.45
CA THR A 234 10.25 -8.79 3.54
C THR A 234 9.36 -7.81 4.28
N PRO A 235 9.78 -7.26 5.44
CA PRO A 235 9.01 -6.22 6.08
C PRO A 235 8.90 -5.00 5.15
N VAL A 236 7.75 -4.36 5.19
CA VAL A 236 7.46 -3.18 4.37
C VAL A 236 7.16 -1.99 5.26
N LEU A 237 7.61 -0.82 4.83
CA LEU A 237 7.22 0.47 5.39
C LEU A 237 6.30 1.17 4.40
N VAL A 238 5.15 1.58 4.87
CA VAL A 238 4.21 2.41 4.11
C VAL A 238 3.93 3.70 4.85
N GLN A 239 3.56 4.71 4.09
CA GLN A 239 3.12 6.00 4.58
C GLN A 239 1.66 6.19 4.21
N SER A 240 0.89 6.71 5.15
CA SER A 240 -0.46 7.23 4.92
C SER A 240 -0.62 8.58 5.64
N GLY A 241 -1.74 9.26 5.40
CA GLY A 241 -1.99 10.58 5.95
C GLY A 241 -1.75 11.70 4.95
N ASN A 242 -2.15 12.90 5.30
CA ASN A 242 -2.09 14.05 4.43
C ASN A 242 -1.45 15.25 5.14
N THR A 243 -0.48 15.87 4.49
CA THR A 243 0.16 17.12 4.90
C THR A 243 0.05 18.18 3.81
N GLU A 244 -0.86 18.00 2.86
CA GLU A 244 -1.01 18.89 1.71
C GLU A 244 -1.39 20.32 2.12
N GLY A 245 -0.82 21.27 1.42
CA GLY A 245 -1.20 22.68 1.50
C GLY A 245 -0.58 23.48 2.64
N GLY A 246 0.47 23.02 3.29
CA GLY A 246 1.17 23.79 4.34
C GLY A 246 0.37 23.97 5.63
N LEU A 247 -0.75 23.27 5.78
CA LEU A 247 -1.64 23.36 6.94
C LEU A 247 -1.21 22.44 8.10
N GLY A 248 -0.12 21.71 7.91
CA GLY A 248 0.27 20.64 8.81
C GLY A 248 -0.63 19.41 8.66
N GLY A 249 -0.39 18.38 9.44
CA GLY A 249 -1.20 17.16 9.40
C GLY A 249 -0.53 16.00 10.12
N THR A 250 -1.15 14.85 10.05
CA THR A 250 -0.58 13.61 10.61
C THR A 250 -0.16 12.69 9.48
N ILE A 251 1.12 12.30 9.49
CA ILE A 251 1.64 11.20 8.69
C ILE A 251 1.62 9.96 9.56
N ASN A 252 1.06 8.87 9.07
CA ASN A 252 1.16 7.55 9.70
C ASN A 252 2.22 6.73 8.96
N LEU A 253 3.26 6.36 9.66
CA LEU A 253 4.27 5.41 9.21
C LEU A 253 3.89 4.03 9.75
N GLN A 254 3.70 3.05 8.86
CA GLN A 254 3.28 1.72 9.25
C GLN A 254 4.28 0.68 8.75
N ILE A 255 4.75 -0.17 9.66
CA ILE A 255 5.51 -1.38 9.33
C ILE A 255 4.54 -2.53 9.24
N GLY A 256 4.70 -3.37 8.23
CA GLY A 256 3.99 -4.63 8.05
C GLY A 256 4.92 -5.77 7.66
N ASN A 257 4.40 -6.99 7.62
CA ASN A 257 5.15 -8.23 7.35
C ASN A 257 6.35 -8.46 8.30
N ALA A 258 6.34 -7.87 9.46
CA ALA A 258 7.39 -8.03 10.46
C ALA A 258 7.09 -9.24 11.37
N PRO A 259 8.08 -9.76 12.11
CA PRO A 259 7.83 -10.70 13.18
C PRO A 259 6.85 -10.13 14.21
N ALA A 260 5.97 -10.98 14.74
CA ALA A 260 5.02 -10.60 15.78
C ALA A 260 5.74 -10.24 17.09
N ASN A 261 5.19 -9.26 17.82
CA ASN A 261 5.67 -8.84 19.15
C ASN A 261 7.17 -8.50 19.19
N SER A 262 7.69 -7.97 18.10
CA SER A 262 9.11 -7.65 17.94
C SER A 262 9.36 -6.15 18.12
N ALA A 263 10.55 -5.80 18.63
CA ALA A 263 10.99 -4.42 18.61
C ALA A 263 11.38 -4.00 17.18
N ALA A 264 10.99 -2.80 16.81
CA ALA A 264 11.33 -2.19 15.54
C ALA A 264 11.84 -0.76 15.75
N ALA A 265 12.71 -0.32 14.86
CA ALA A 265 13.25 1.02 14.83
C ALA A 265 12.78 1.71 13.55
N ILE A 266 12.16 2.86 13.66
CA ILE A 266 11.87 3.74 12.52
C ILE A 266 12.99 4.76 12.45
N VAL A 267 13.81 4.68 11.41
CA VAL A 267 15.01 5.49 11.18
C VAL A 267 14.66 6.64 10.26
N PHE A 268 14.89 7.85 10.70
CA PHE A 268 14.66 9.09 9.94
C PHE A 268 16.00 9.63 9.45
N GLY A 269 16.02 10.19 8.24
CA GLY A 269 17.17 10.84 7.64
C GLY A 269 16.79 11.95 6.67
N LEU A 270 17.75 12.80 6.31
CA LEU A 270 17.54 13.94 5.38
C LEU A 270 17.85 13.58 3.92
N GLY A 271 18.22 12.35 3.64
CA GLY A 271 18.56 11.94 2.29
C GLY A 271 18.66 10.43 2.14
N ASN A 272 18.66 10.01 0.88
CA ASN A 272 18.91 8.62 0.52
C ASN A 272 20.37 8.24 0.82
N ALA A 273 20.55 6.99 1.19
CA ALA A 273 21.85 6.35 1.36
C ALA A 273 21.79 4.92 0.80
N SER A 274 22.92 4.26 0.77
CA SER A 274 23.02 2.82 0.54
C SER A 274 24.17 2.31 1.40
N ILE A 275 23.92 2.19 2.70
CA ILE A 275 24.92 1.79 3.69
C ILE A 275 24.81 0.29 3.89
N PRO A 276 25.81 -0.51 3.51
CA PRO A 276 25.79 -1.95 3.72
C PRO A 276 25.70 -2.29 5.21
N LEU A 277 24.81 -3.23 5.54
CA LEU A 277 24.62 -3.74 6.89
C LEU A 277 25.24 -5.15 7.02
N PRO A 278 25.63 -5.58 8.23
CA PRO A 278 26.26 -6.90 8.44
C PRO A 278 25.45 -8.11 7.98
N ASN A 279 24.13 -7.96 7.90
CA ASN A 279 23.20 -9.00 7.42
C ASN A 279 23.09 -9.09 5.89
N GLY A 280 23.85 -8.33 5.13
CA GLY A 280 23.81 -8.25 3.67
C GLY A 280 22.73 -7.32 3.12
N CYS A 281 22.02 -6.60 3.99
CA CYS A 281 21.03 -5.59 3.65
C CYS A 281 21.66 -4.22 3.45
N ASN A 282 20.86 -3.23 3.04
CA ASN A 282 21.28 -1.85 2.99
C ASN A 282 20.37 -0.95 3.85
N LEU A 283 20.97 -0.08 4.62
CA LEU A 283 20.27 1.08 5.16
C LEU A 283 20.15 2.11 4.03
N LEU A 284 18.92 2.40 3.64
CA LEU A 284 18.58 3.23 2.48
C LEU A 284 18.43 4.71 2.83
N VAL A 285 18.59 5.07 4.08
CA VAL A 285 18.51 6.43 4.59
C VAL A 285 19.83 6.83 5.26
N ASN A 286 20.19 8.11 5.17
CA ASN A 286 21.30 8.66 5.96
C ASN A 286 20.76 8.97 7.36
N PRO A 287 21.09 8.16 8.39
CA PRO A 287 20.41 8.20 9.67
C PRO A 287 20.69 9.50 10.44
N LEU A 288 19.61 10.15 10.88
CA LEU A 288 19.66 11.34 11.74
C LEU A 288 19.02 11.07 13.10
N SER A 289 17.91 10.35 13.14
CA SER A 289 17.16 10.07 14.35
C SER A 289 16.48 8.71 14.24
N THR A 290 16.09 8.14 15.38
CA THR A 290 15.45 6.83 15.44
C THR A 290 14.36 6.84 16.52
N VAL A 291 13.20 6.25 16.19
CA VAL A 291 12.09 6.02 17.13
C VAL A 291 11.87 4.53 17.23
N VAL A 292 11.80 4.02 18.47
CA VAL A 292 11.49 2.60 18.72
C VAL A 292 9.99 2.43 18.81
N VAL A 293 9.48 1.41 18.13
CA VAL A 293 8.09 0.94 18.16
C VAL A 293 8.07 -0.57 18.36
N PHE A 294 6.91 -1.14 18.65
CA PHE A 294 6.75 -2.59 18.78
C PHE A 294 5.68 -3.07 17.82
N THR A 295 5.93 -4.20 17.18
CA THR A 295 4.92 -4.86 16.35
C THR A 295 3.90 -5.56 17.23
N ASN A 296 2.66 -5.59 16.77
CA ASN A 296 1.58 -6.36 17.38
C ASN A 296 1.67 -7.85 17.03
N ASN A 297 0.68 -8.64 17.47
CA ASN A 297 0.58 -10.08 17.18
C ASN A 297 0.52 -10.41 15.68
N ASN A 298 0.16 -9.44 14.85
CA ASN A 298 0.06 -9.58 13.39
C ASN A 298 1.30 -9.04 12.66
N GLY A 299 2.39 -8.73 13.39
CA GLY A 299 3.63 -8.21 12.81
C GLY A 299 3.49 -6.78 12.26
N ARG A 300 2.62 -5.97 12.85
CA ARG A 300 2.37 -4.59 12.43
C ARG A 300 2.73 -3.61 13.53
N ALA A 301 3.32 -2.48 13.14
CA ALA A 301 3.54 -1.34 14.01
C ALA A 301 3.12 -0.06 13.29
N ALA A 302 2.64 0.93 14.04
CA ALA A 302 2.28 2.25 13.52
C ALA A 302 2.92 3.34 14.36
N LEU A 303 3.38 4.38 13.70
CA LEU A 303 3.89 5.61 14.31
C LEU A 303 3.16 6.81 13.69
N PRO A 304 2.16 7.38 14.36
CA PRO A 304 1.60 8.66 13.97
C PRO A 304 2.63 9.77 14.22
N PHE A 305 2.86 10.59 13.22
CA PHE A 305 3.80 11.71 13.28
C PHE A 305 3.08 12.99 12.89
N VAL A 306 2.96 13.92 13.83
CA VAL A 306 2.32 15.21 13.60
C VAL A 306 3.33 16.18 12.99
N VAL A 307 3.02 16.69 11.82
CA VAL A 307 3.81 17.72 11.13
C VAL A 307 3.16 19.08 11.43
N PRO A 308 3.88 20.01 12.06
CA PRO A 308 3.37 21.37 12.27
C PRO A 308 3.11 22.12 10.96
N PRO A 309 2.14 23.07 10.93
CA PRO A 309 1.76 23.84 9.72
C PRO A 309 2.93 24.68 9.33
N SER A 310 3.93 24.88 9.36
CA SER A 310 5.03 25.74 8.93
C SER A 310 6.28 24.97 8.53
N ILE A 311 6.26 23.65 8.69
CA ILE A 311 7.40 22.84 8.34
C ILE A 311 7.21 22.34 6.90
N GLN A 312 8.12 22.81 6.04
CA GLN A 312 8.33 22.25 4.71
C GLN A 312 9.63 21.46 4.75
N ALA A 313 9.54 20.16 4.85
CA ALA A 313 10.70 19.29 4.88
C ALA A 313 10.45 18.00 4.12
N ALA A 314 11.41 17.57 3.33
CA ALA A 314 11.50 16.21 2.82
C ALA A 314 12.43 15.41 3.73
N PHE A 315 11.98 14.28 4.21
CA PHE A 315 12.84 13.37 4.96
C PHE A 315 12.64 11.94 4.44
N HIS A 316 13.63 11.12 4.65
CA HIS A 316 13.61 9.71 4.25
C HIS A 316 13.46 8.85 5.50
N VAL A 317 12.67 7.79 5.39
CA VAL A 317 12.37 6.90 6.53
C VAL A 317 12.54 5.46 6.10
N GLN A 318 13.14 4.64 6.96
CA GLN A 318 13.23 3.20 6.79
C GLN A 318 12.98 2.51 8.12
N GLY A 319 12.34 1.34 8.10
CA GLY A 319 12.16 0.49 9.26
C GLY A 319 13.29 -0.53 9.39
N ALA A 320 13.73 -0.81 10.62
CA ALA A 320 14.54 -1.97 10.97
C ALA A 320 13.82 -2.75 12.07
N VAL A 321 13.72 -4.07 11.94
CA VAL A 321 12.94 -4.92 12.84
C VAL A 321 13.82 -6.03 13.38
N LEU A 322 13.79 -6.27 14.68
CA LEU A 322 14.45 -7.43 15.27
C LEU A 322 13.78 -8.71 14.78
N ASP A 323 14.60 -9.63 14.28
CA ASP A 323 14.19 -10.93 13.79
C ASP A 323 15.27 -11.95 14.11
N ALA A 324 15.11 -12.67 15.20
CA ALA A 324 16.13 -13.61 15.69
C ALA A 324 16.47 -14.73 14.70
N GLY A 325 15.56 -15.04 13.76
CA GLY A 325 15.79 -16.04 12.72
C GLY A 325 16.41 -15.50 11.44
N ALA A 326 16.49 -14.16 11.29
CA ALA A 326 17.15 -13.55 10.16
C ALA A 326 18.67 -13.47 10.33
N ASN A 327 19.38 -13.36 9.21
CA ASN A 327 20.82 -13.16 9.23
C ASN A 327 21.18 -11.87 9.99
N GLY A 328 22.05 -11.96 10.99
CA GLY A 328 22.40 -10.82 11.84
C GLY A 328 21.35 -10.42 12.89
N GLY A 329 20.26 -11.16 13.04
CA GLY A 329 19.24 -10.96 14.07
C GLY A 329 18.26 -9.81 13.80
N PHE A 330 18.25 -9.24 12.60
CA PHE A 330 17.34 -8.17 12.20
C PHE A 330 17.11 -8.15 10.69
N THR A 331 16.06 -7.46 10.29
CA THR A 331 15.71 -7.22 8.89
C THR A 331 15.34 -5.74 8.69
N VAL A 332 15.31 -5.26 7.46
CA VAL A 332 14.97 -3.87 7.13
C VAL A 332 13.88 -3.79 6.06
N THR A 333 13.11 -2.71 6.08
CA THR A 333 12.05 -2.42 5.10
C THR A 333 12.62 -1.73 3.84
N ASN A 334 11.77 -1.49 2.84
CA ASN A 334 11.98 -0.40 1.87
C ASN A 334 12.09 0.95 2.57
N SER A 335 12.56 1.97 1.88
CA SER A 335 12.46 3.36 2.35
C SER A 335 11.24 4.07 1.79
N VAL A 336 10.75 5.05 2.55
CA VAL A 336 9.73 6.01 2.12
C VAL A 336 10.27 7.43 2.31
N ALA A 337 9.74 8.39 1.53
CA ALA A 337 10.15 9.79 1.60
C ALA A 337 8.94 10.70 1.86
N PRO A 338 8.44 10.74 3.10
CA PRO A 338 7.37 11.66 3.46
C PRO A 338 7.76 13.12 3.16
N THR A 339 6.82 13.87 2.61
CA THR A 339 6.97 15.32 2.44
C THR A 339 5.97 16.04 3.33
N ALA A 340 6.44 17.03 4.05
CA ALA A 340 5.64 18.04 4.70
C ALA A 340 5.61 19.27 3.77
N ASN A 341 4.46 19.60 3.21
CA ASN A 341 4.24 20.75 2.33
C ASN A 341 3.30 21.76 2.97
#